data_a37990f036a88ad75b31944f73ac2616
#
_entry.id   a37990f036a88ad75b31944f73ac2616
#
_cell.length_a   1.000
_cell.length_b   1.000
_cell.length_c   1.000
_cell.angle_alpha   90.00
_cell.angle_beta   90.00
_cell.angle_gamma   90.00
#
_symmetry.space_group_name_H-M   'P 1'
#
loop_
_entity.id
_entity.type
_entity.pdbx_description
1 polymer ?
#
loop_
_entity_poly.entity_id
_entity_poly.type
_entity_poly.pdbx_seq_one_letter_code
_entity_poly.pdbx_strand_id
1 'polypeptide(L)'
;DIDFAPGEALTATALHFADGSAVDLREGDVCIMTNACMTDSATLGNLHAPAPAPERKPVSAELWAKVAAKRPGLGNPEPFFGNVNESNWESFTVTCKGNRLLKMIENYSGNIPGSGALMTFKDSSWRMSIVVAAQPHFKAQDPDTTIFWGYGLYTDHVGDYVKKPMRDCTGAEILKELLHQLHWEEHQEEIMADVVNVIPCMMPYVDAQFQPRAMADRPPVVPQGSTNFAMVSQFVEIPEDMVFTEEYSVRAARIAVYTLFDIPKKICPVTPYNKALKVLLNAARTMYR
;
A
#
# COMPACT_ATOMS: atom_id res chain seq x y z
N ASP A 1 -7.08 5.49 -22.08
CA ASP A 1 -6.56 6.83 -22.30
C ASP A 1 -7.66 7.88 -22.08
N ILE A 2 -7.27 9.15 -21.88
CA ILE A 2 -8.21 10.27 -21.69
C ILE A 2 -7.88 11.35 -22.69
N ASP A 3 -8.86 11.82 -23.47
CA ASP A 3 -8.69 12.96 -24.36
C ASP A 3 -9.12 14.26 -23.68
N PHE A 4 -8.42 15.34 -24.07
CA PHE A 4 -8.68 16.68 -23.59
C PHE A 4 -8.96 17.63 -24.76
N ALA A 5 -9.85 18.58 -24.53
CA ALA A 5 -10.11 19.65 -25.49
C ALA A 5 -8.84 20.45 -25.79
N PRO A 6 -8.66 20.97 -27.03
CA PRO A 6 -7.57 21.89 -27.34
C PRO A 6 -7.75 23.21 -26.59
N GLY A 7 -6.63 23.91 -26.31
CA GLY A 7 -6.63 25.22 -25.66
C GLY A 7 -6.04 25.21 -24.25
N GLU A 8 -6.20 26.29 -23.49
CA GLU A 8 -5.60 26.44 -22.18
C GLU A 8 -6.38 25.71 -21.06
N ALA A 9 -7.70 25.61 -21.21
CA ALA A 9 -8.54 24.91 -20.27
C ALA A 9 -8.29 23.39 -20.33
N LEU A 10 -8.24 22.75 -19.15
CA LEU A 10 -8.11 21.29 -19.03
C LEU A 10 -9.50 20.67 -18.92
N THR A 11 -10.09 20.34 -20.07
CA THR A 11 -11.41 19.72 -20.17
C THR A 11 -11.29 18.33 -20.76
N ALA A 12 -11.58 17.29 -19.97
CA ALA A 12 -11.65 15.92 -20.46
C ALA A 12 -12.87 15.77 -21.39
N THR A 13 -12.67 15.16 -22.55
CA THR A 13 -13.68 15.04 -23.63
C THR A 13 -14.05 13.61 -23.96
N ALA A 14 -13.15 12.67 -23.79
CA ALA A 14 -13.42 11.25 -24.05
C ALA A 14 -12.55 10.32 -23.19
N LEU A 15 -13.09 9.14 -22.89
CA LEU A 15 -12.38 8.02 -22.25
C LEU A 15 -12.23 6.90 -23.28
N HIS A 16 -11.01 6.35 -23.41
CA HIS A 16 -10.70 5.23 -24.28
C HIS A 16 -10.32 4.00 -23.46
N PHE A 17 -10.98 2.89 -23.70
CA PHE A 17 -10.80 1.63 -23.00
C PHE A 17 -9.87 0.67 -23.78
N ALA A 18 -9.36 -0.35 -23.08
CA ALA A 18 -8.43 -1.32 -23.65
C ALA A 18 -9.07 -2.24 -24.70
N ASP A 19 -10.39 -2.42 -24.66
CA ASP A 19 -11.17 -3.18 -25.63
C ASP A 19 -11.44 -2.42 -26.95
N GLY A 20 -10.93 -1.17 -27.06
CA GLY A 20 -11.14 -0.30 -28.21
C GLY A 20 -12.44 0.52 -28.16
N SER A 21 -13.25 0.36 -27.12
CA SER A 21 -14.43 1.21 -26.93
C SER A 21 -14.05 2.61 -26.42
N ALA A 22 -14.95 3.57 -26.59
CA ALA A 22 -14.78 4.92 -26.07
C ALA A 22 -16.11 5.46 -25.53
N VAL A 23 -16.00 6.40 -24.58
CA VAL A 23 -17.14 7.16 -24.03
C VAL A 23 -16.83 8.63 -24.16
N ASP A 24 -17.68 9.34 -24.91
CA ASP A 24 -17.61 10.82 -24.99
C ASP A 24 -18.20 11.44 -23.74
N LEU A 25 -17.48 12.42 -23.19
CA LEU A 25 -17.96 13.22 -22.05
C LEU A 25 -18.79 14.39 -22.55
N ARG A 26 -19.97 14.56 -21.97
CA ARG A 26 -20.93 15.63 -22.30
C ARG A 26 -20.71 16.82 -21.38
N GLU A 27 -21.35 17.93 -21.71
CA GLU A 27 -21.45 19.08 -20.81
C GLU A 27 -22.09 18.66 -19.47
N GLY A 28 -21.40 18.98 -18.37
CA GLY A 28 -21.81 18.58 -17.02
C GLY A 28 -21.20 17.25 -16.54
N ASP A 29 -20.61 16.43 -17.42
CA ASP A 29 -19.92 15.22 -17.02
C ASP A 29 -18.55 15.57 -16.35
N VAL A 30 -18.18 14.80 -15.33
CA VAL A 30 -16.94 14.96 -14.58
C VAL A 30 -16.10 13.68 -14.69
N CYS A 31 -14.81 13.85 -14.95
CA CYS A 31 -13.83 12.78 -14.99
C CYS A 31 -12.93 12.84 -13.75
N ILE A 32 -13.01 11.85 -12.89
CA ILE A 32 -12.11 11.68 -11.74
C ILE A 32 -11.24 10.45 -11.99
N MET A 33 -9.95 10.68 -12.18
CA MET A 33 -8.96 9.64 -12.46
C MET A 33 -8.25 9.23 -11.18
N THR A 34 -8.20 7.93 -10.88
CA THR A 34 -7.24 7.40 -9.93
C THR A 34 -5.89 7.23 -10.62
N ASN A 35 -4.94 8.12 -10.32
CA ASN A 35 -3.63 8.11 -10.95
C ASN A 35 -2.69 7.14 -10.24
N ALA A 36 -2.61 5.94 -10.74
CA ALA A 36 -1.84 4.82 -10.21
C ALA A 36 -2.42 4.15 -8.95
N CYS A 37 -1.93 2.96 -8.68
CA CYS A 37 -2.32 2.13 -7.55
C CYS A 37 -1.08 1.42 -7.01
N MET A 38 -0.78 1.56 -5.72
CA MET A 38 0.38 0.93 -5.09
C MET A 38 0.31 -0.60 -5.02
N THR A 39 -0.89 -1.18 -5.15
CA THR A 39 -1.09 -2.63 -5.18
C THR A 39 -1.23 -3.19 -6.60
N ASP A 40 -1.06 -2.36 -7.64
CA ASP A 40 -1.05 -2.82 -9.03
C ASP A 40 0.06 -3.85 -9.24
N SER A 41 -0.23 -4.84 -10.08
CA SER A 41 0.70 -5.92 -10.42
C SER A 41 1.09 -6.83 -9.25
N ALA A 42 0.36 -6.78 -8.12
CA ALA A 42 0.56 -7.73 -7.03
C ALA A 42 0.25 -9.17 -7.47
N THR A 43 1.06 -10.12 -7.00
CA THR A 43 0.92 -11.54 -7.31
C THR A 43 0.81 -12.35 -6.03
N LEU A 44 0.16 -13.50 -6.11
CA LEU A 44 -0.07 -14.38 -4.95
C LEU A 44 0.58 -15.74 -5.15
N GLY A 45 1.29 -16.18 -4.12
CA GLY A 45 1.73 -17.56 -3.98
C GLY A 45 0.77 -18.39 -3.12
N ASN A 46 1.27 -19.47 -2.58
CA ASN A 46 0.57 -20.32 -1.62
C ASN A 46 1.58 -21.08 -0.74
N LEU A 47 1.09 -21.98 0.11
CA LEU A 47 1.92 -22.76 1.03
C LEU A 47 3.10 -23.47 0.33
N HIS A 48 2.92 -23.88 -0.94
CA HIS A 48 3.87 -24.71 -1.68
C HIS A 48 4.51 -24.02 -2.90
N ALA A 49 4.11 -22.76 -3.17
CA ALA A 49 4.64 -22.02 -4.30
C ALA A 49 4.91 -20.56 -3.90
N PRO A 50 6.01 -19.95 -4.37
CA PRO A 50 6.28 -18.54 -4.19
C PRO A 50 5.26 -17.69 -4.96
N ALA A 51 5.16 -16.40 -4.60
CA ALA A 51 4.42 -15.45 -5.41
C ALA A 51 5.17 -15.23 -6.74
N PRO A 52 4.51 -15.39 -7.91
CA PRO A 52 5.16 -15.16 -9.19
C PRO A 52 5.69 -13.72 -9.30
N ALA A 53 6.85 -13.55 -9.94
CA ALA A 53 7.31 -12.21 -10.30
C ALA A 53 6.29 -11.53 -11.23
N PRO A 54 6.04 -10.22 -11.07
CA PRO A 54 5.10 -9.50 -11.93
C PRO A 54 5.61 -9.50 -13.38
N GLU A 55 4.75 -9.86 -14.32
CA GLU A 55 5.10 -10.00 -15.73
C GLU A 55 5.09 -8.67 -16.49
N ARG A 56 4.52 -7.60 -15.92
CA ARG A 56 4.29 -6.33 -16.59
C ARG A 56 4.43 -5.13 -15.66
N LYS A 57 4.63 -3.95 -16.27
CA LYS A 57 4.52 -2.67 -15.56
C LYS A 57 3.07 -2.41 -15.10
N PRO A 58 2.87 -1.60 -14.06
CA PRO A 58 1.54 -1.29 -13.56
C PRO A 58 0.72 -0.52 -14.59
N VAL A 59 -0.46 -1.02 -14.93
CA VAL A 59 -1.36 -0.42 -15.95
C VAL A 59 -1.83 0.98 -15.54
N SER A 60 -2.05 1.18 -14.26
CA SER A 60 -2.47 2.47 -13.71
C SER A 60 -1.39 3.55 -13.88
N ALA A 61 -0.11 3.20 -13.71
CA ALA A 61 1.00 4.12 -13.96
C ALA A 61 1.20 4.40 -15.45
N GLU A 62 0.96 3.42 -16.32
CA GLU A 62 0.98 3.62 -17.79
C GLU A 62 -0.10 4.59 -18.24
N LEU A 63 -1.31 4.49 -17.70
CA LEU A 63 -2.38 5.46 -17.95
C LEU A 63 -1.96 6.86 -17.50
N TRP A 64 -1.42 6.97 -16.29
CA TRP A 64 -0.94 8.26 -15.78
C TRP A 64 0.15 8.86 -16.68
N ALA A 65 1.13 8.06 -17.13
CA ALA A 65 2.17 8.52 -18.03
C ALA A 65 1.60 9.06 -19.35
N LYS A 66 0.61 8.38 -19.94
CA LYS A 66 -0.08 8.84 -21.18
C LYS A 66 -0.79 10.18 -20.95
N VAL A 67 -1.51 10.30 -19.85
CA VAL A 67 -2.24 11.53 -19.48
C VAL A 67 -1.27 12.67 -19.19
N ALA A 68 -0.21 12.41 -18.41
CA ALA A 68 0.80 13.41 -18.09
C ALA A 68 1.57 13.94 -19.31
N ALA A 69 1.77 13.11 -20.33
CA ALA A 69 2.41 13.52 -21.56
C ALA A 69 1.56 14.50 -22.41
N LYS A 70 0.25 14.58 -22.18
CA LYS A 70 -0.66 15.45 -22.95
C LYS A 70 -0.66 16.90 -22.48
N ARG A 71 -0.40 17.15 -21.19
CA ARG A 71 -0.49 18.47 -20.58
C ARG A 71 0.53 18.66 -19.46
N PRO A 72 1.15 19.84 -19.36
CA PRO A 72 1.96 20.21 -18.19
C PRO A 72 1.13 20.20 -16.90
N GLY A 73 1.77 19.91 -15.78
CA GLY A 73 1.12 19.96 -14.45
C GLY A 73 0.32 18.72 -14.06
N LEU A 74 0.33 17.66 -14.89
CA LEU A 74 -0.31 16.38 -14.60
C LEU A 74 0.65 15.36 -13.95
N GLY A 75 1.80 15.83 -13.44
CA GLY A 75 2.75 15.04 -12.69
C GLY A 75 3.68 14.18 -13.55
N ASN A 76 4.41 13.28 -12.88
CA ASN A 76 5.35 12.36 -13.50
C ASN A 76 5.37 11.04 -12.71
N PRO A 77 4.92 9.90 -13.27
CA PRO A 77 4.91 8.62 -12.57
C PRO A 77 6.29 7.97 -12.43
N GLU A 78 7.31 8.36 -13.22
CA GLU A 78 8.60 7.67 -13.29
C GLU A 78 9.32 7.55 -11.93
N PRO A 79 9.39 8.59 -11.07
CA PRO A 79 10.04 8.46 -9.76
C PRO A 79 9.38 7.41 -8.86
N PHE A 80 8.10 7.17 -9.04
CA PHE A 80 7.32 6.24 -8.20
C PHE A 80 7.35 4.80 -8.72
N PHE A 81 7.39 4.61 -10.04
CA PHE A 81 7.20 3.31 -10.68
C PHE A 81 8.38 2.85 -11.54
N GLY A 82 9.44 3.62 -11.61
CA GLY A 82 10.62 3.32 -12.43
C GLY A 82 11.57 2.30 -11.79
N ASN A 83 11.55 2.14 -10.46
CA ASN A 83 12.46 1.24 -9.74
C ASN A 83 11.71 0.31 -8.77
N VAL A 84 11.31 -0.86 -9.27
CA VAL A 84 10.58 -1.86 -8.48
C VAL A 84 11.40 -2.41 -7.30
N ASN A 85 12.72 -2.47 -7.42
CA ASN A 85 13.57 -3.02 -6.34
C ASN A 85 13.61 -2.14 -5.10
N GLU A 86 13.31 -0.85 -5.23
CA GLU A 86 13.26 0.09 -4.11
C GLU A 86 11.84 0.33 -3.58
N SER A 87 10.82 -0.17 -4.25
CA SER A 87 9.40 0.07 -3.93
C SER A 87 8.62 -1.16 -3.55
N ASN A 88 9.22 -2.35 -3.60
CA ASN A 88 8.54 -3.59 -3.30
C ASN A 88 8.70 -4.03 -1.86
N TRP A 89 7.72 -4.74 -1.36
CA TRP A 89 7.82 -5.70 -0.26
C TRP A 89 7.00 -6.93 -0.57
N GLU A 90 7.22 -7.97 0.21
CA GLU A 90 6.41 -9.16 0.14
C GLU A 90 5.68 -9.35 1.46
N SER A 91 4.37 -9.32 1.42
CA SER A 91 3.55 -9.69 2.57
C SER A 91 3.22 -11.17 2.55
N PHE A 92 2.82 -11.70 3.70
CA PHE A 92 2.33 -13.06 3.81
C PHE A 92 1.19 -13.12 4.82
N THR A 93 0.17 -13.92 4.50
CA THR A 93 -0.94 -14.17 5.41
C THR A 93 -0.89 -15.61 5.88
N VAL A 94 -0.83 -15.82 7.19
CA VAL A 94 -0.83 -17.14 7.82
C VAL A 94 -2.22 -17.44 8.33
N THR A 95 -2.76 -18.59 7.91
CA THR A 95 -4.04 -19.13 8.38
C THR A 95 -3.79 -20.45 9.09
N CYS A 96 -4.17 -20.55 10.35
CA CYS A 96 -4.06 -21.75 11.16
C CYS A 96 -5.42 -22.25 11.63
N LYS A 97 -5.57 -23.54 11.78
CA LYS A 97 -6.63 -24.16 12.55
C LYS A 97 -6.31 -24.03 14.04
N GLY A 98 -7.33 -23.71 14.85
CA GLY A 98 -7.12 -23.45 16.27
C GLY A 98 -6.36 -22.15 16.55
N ASN A 99 -5.85 -21.98 17.75
CA ASN A 99 -5.24 -20.73 18.20
C ASN A 99 -3.82 -20.89 18.80
N ARG A 100 -3.19 -22.05 18.60
CA ARG A 100 -1.87 -22.35 19.20
C ARG A 100 -0.84 -21.28 18.88
N LEU A 101 -0.55 -21.09 17.58
CA LEU A 101 0.46 -20.12 17.14
C LEU A 101 0.13 -18.70 17.58
N LEU A 102 -1.15 -18.29 17.48
CA LEU A 102 -1.59 -16.99 17.95
C LEU A 102 -1.29 -16.78 19.44
N LYS A 103 -1.61 -17.75 20.28
CA LYS A 103 -1.33 -17.68 21.72
C LYS A 103 0.16 -17.70 22.06
N MET A 104 0.95 -18.40 21.28
CA MET A 104 2.41 -18.36 21.44
C MET A 104 2.93 -16.94 21.14
N ILE A 105 2.45 -16.28 20.09
CA ILE A 105 2.80 -14.89 19.74
C ILE A 105 2.34 -13.92 20.84
N GLU A 106 1.10 -14.05 21.32
CA GLU A 106 0.56 -13.24 22.43
C GLU A 106 1.43 -13.34 23.68
N ASN A 107 1.74 -14.56 24.09
CA ASN A 107 2.53 -14.82 25.31
C ASN A 107 3.96 -14.30 25.18
N TYR A 108 4.57 -14.45 23.99
CA TYR A 108 5.93 -13.99 23.70
C TYR A 108 6.03 -12.46 23.69
N SER A 109 5.10 -11.81 23.00
CA SER A 109 5.15 -10.36 22.79
C SER A 109 4.46 -9.54 23.88
N GLY A 110 3.54 -10.14 24.65
CA GLY A 110 2.63 -9.43 25.53
C GLY A 110 1.57 -8.59 24.79
N ASN A 111 1.48 -8.71 23.48
CA ASN A 111 0.57 -7.94 22.64
C ASN A 111 -0.80 -8.61 22.54
N ILE A 112 -1.84 -7.82 22.71
CA ILE A 112 -3.22 -8.28 22.54
C ILE A 112 -3.59 -8.15 21.05
N PRO A 113 -4.11 -9.20 20.39
CA PRO A 113 -4.56 -9.13 19.00
C PRO A 113 -5.52 -7.95 18.76
N GLY A 114 -5.28 -7.20 17.69
CA GLY A 114 -6.08 -6.03 17.33
C GLY A 114 -5.76 -4.74 18.11
N SER A 115 -4.79 -4.77 19.02
CA SER A 115 -4.36 -3.54 19.73
C SER A 115 -3.31 -2.71 18.99
N GLY A 116 -3.07 -2.99 17.71
CA GLY A 116 -2.08 -2.30 16.88
C GLY A 116 -0.65 -2.78 17.10
N ALA A 117 -0.48 -3.98 17.60
CA ALA A 117 0.80 -4.56 17.94
C ALA A 117 1.54 -5.04 16.69
N LEU A 118 2.48 -4.24 16.23
CA LEU A 118 3.48 -4.60 15.23
C LEU A 118 4.71 -5.17 15.95
N MET A 119 5.17 -6.33 15.51
CA MET A 119 6.40 -6.97 16.00
C MET A 119 7.41 -7.06 14.86
N THR A 120 8.52 -6.33 14.99
CA THR A 120 9.57 -6.26 13.97
C THR A 120 10.81 -7.00 14.42
N PHE A 121 11.32 -7.89 13.58
CA PHE A 121 12.57 -8.60 13.74
C PHE A 121 13.69 -7.76 13.12
N LYS A 122 14.28 -6.88 13.92
CA LYS A 122 15.24 -5.88 13.44
C LYS A 122 16.51 -6.48 12.86
N ASP A 123 16.89 -7.67 13.30
CA ASP A 123 18.11 -8.38 12.88
C ASP A 123 17.84 -9.38 11.75
N SER A 124 16.58 -9.59 11.35
CA SER A 124 16.21 -10.40 10.18
C SER A 124 16.76 -9.79 8.89
N SER A 125 17.43 -10.62 8.07
CA SER A 125 17.90 -10.22 6.75
C SER A 125 16.79 -9.72 5.83
N TRP A 126 15.55 -10.20 6.03
CA TRP A 126 14.38 -9.72 5.30
C TRP A 126 13.74 -8.49 5.93
N ARG A 127 14.20 -8.04 7.09
CA ARG A 127 13.56 -7.00 7.91
C ARG A 127 12.07 -7.31 8.10
N MET A 128 11.81 -8.51 8.60
CA MET A 128 10.47 -9.06 8.74
C MET A 128 9.70 -8.38 9.87
N SER A 129 8.41 -8.21 9.65
CA SER A 129 7.45 -7.78 10.69
C SER A 129 6.19 -8.63 10.63
N ILE A 130 5.53 -8.81 11.78
CA ILE A 130 4.22 -9.45 11.85
C ILE A 130 3.21 -8.54 12.56
N VAL A 131 1.96 -8.66 12.16
CA VAL A 131 0.82 -7.94 12.71
C VAL A 131 -0.25 -8.94 13.08
N VAL A 132 -0.72 -8.86 14.33
CA VAL A 132 -1.77 -9.74 14.82
C VAL A 132 -3.07 -8.98 14.93
N ALA A 133 -3.98 -9.23 14.00
CA ALA A 133 -5.30 -8.64 13.96
C ALA A 133 -6.21 -9.20 15.05
N ALA A 134 -7.25 -8.44 15.44
CA ALA A 134 -8.33 -8.96 16.24
C ALA A 134 -8.97 -10.20 15.61
N GLN A 135 -9.37 -11.16 16.41
CA GLN A 135 -10.06 -12.36 15.94
C GLN A 135 -11.55 -12.33 16.37
N PRO A 136 -12.48 -12.69 15.50
CA PRO A 136 -12.27 -13.00 14.07
C PRO A 136 -11.90 -11.75 13.25
N HIS A 137 -10.98 -11.91 12.31
CA HIS A 137 -10.57 -10.81 11.44
C HIS A 137 -11.58 -10.56 10.32
N PHE A 138 -12.20 -11.62 9.83
CA PHE A 138 -13.25 -11.54 8.81
C PHE A 138 -14.62 -11.90 9.40
N LYS A 139 -15.67 -11.23 8.93
CA LYS A 139 -17.05 -11.44 9.41
C LYS A 139 -17.52 -12.91 9.30
N ALA A 140 -17.08 -13.63 8.27
CA ALA A 140 -17.41 -15.03 8.03
C ALA A 140 -16.27 -15.99 8.38
N GLN A 141 -15.31 -15.57 9.19
CA GLN A 141 -14.20 -16.43 9.62
C GLN A 141 -14.73 -17.58 10.48
N ASP A 142 -14.27 -18.79 10.17
CA ASP A 142 -14.56 -19.96 11.00
C ASP A 142 -14.02 -19.73 12.42
N PRO A 143 -14.83 -19.98 13.48
CA PRO A 143 -14.40 -19.81 14.87
C PRO A 143 -13.15 -20.61 15.26
N ASP A 144 -12.90 -21.74 14.60
CA ASP A 144 -11.72 -22.58 14.83
C ASP A 144 -10.53 -22.20 13.91
N THR A 145 -10.56 -21.00 13.36
CA THR A 145 -9.50 -20.48 12.48
C THR A 145 -8.93 -19.20 13.03
N THR A 146 -7.61 -19.08 13.02
CA THR A 146 -6.88 -17.84 13.36
C THR A 146 -6.06 -17.35 12.17
N ILE A 147 -5.96 -16.04 12.03
CA ILE A 147 -5.27 -15.39 10.91
C ILE A 147 -4.38 -14.28 11.47
N PHE A 148 -3.15 -14.22 11.00
CA PHE A 148 -2.29 -13.05 11.13
C PHE A 148 -1.55 -12.82 9.82
N TRP A 149 -0.92 -11.67 9.68
CA TRP A 149 -0.13 -11.35 8.50
C TRP A 149 1.21 -10.74 8.89
N GLY A 150 2.13 -10.78 7.98
CA GLY A 150 3.43 -10.16 8.11
C GLY A 150 3.96 -9.71 6.76
N TYR A 151 5.15 -9.14 6.77
CA TYR A 151 5.83 -8.70 5.56
C TYR A 151 7.34 -8.67 5.77
N GLY A 152 8.10 -8.75 4.67
CA GLY A 152 9.51 -8.46 4.60
C GLY A 152 9.78 -7.32 3.62
N LEU A 153 10.71 -6.43 3.98
CA LEU A 153 11.05 -5.25 3.19
C LEU A 153 12.17 -5.52 2.19
N TYR A 154 13.07 -6.43 2.50
CA TYR A 154 14.23 -6.76 1.66
C TYR A 154 14.01 -8.11 0.96
N THR A 155 13.17 -8.08 -0.05
CA THR A 155 12.67 -9.29 -0.71
C THR A 155 13.73 -10.05 -1.52
N ASP A 156 14.82 -9.38 -1.91
CA ASP A 156 15.97 -9.92 -2.63
C ASP A 156 17.11 -10.41 -1.72
N HIS A 157 17.05 -10.12 -0.42
CA HIS A 157 18.04 -10.61 0.53
C HIS A 157 17.84 -12.10 0.85
N VAL A 158 18.95 -12.80 1.01
CA VAL A 158 18.95 -14.22 1.43
C VAL A 158 18.54 -14.31 2.89
N GLY A 159 17.57 -15.13 3.20
CA GLY A 159 17.09 -15.36 4.57
C GLY A 159 18.15 -15.96 5.49
N ASP A 160 18.01 -15.71 6.79
CA ASP A 160 18.99 -16.14 7.79
C ASP A 160 18.97 -17.66 7.99
N TYR A 161 17.83 -18.30 7.82
CA TYR A 161 17.62 -19.73 8.04
C TYR A 161 17.25 -20.48 6.76
N VAL A 162 16.33 -19.96 5.95
CA VAL A 162 15.89 -20.62 4.70
C VAL A 162 16.94 -20.57 3.60
N LYS A 163 17.88 -19.61 3.64
CA LYS A 163 18.98 -19.47 2.68
C LYS A 163 18.54 -19.22 1.22
N LYS A 164 17.38 -18.57 1.05
CA LYS A 164 16.82 -18.11 -0.23
C LYS A 164 16.38 -16.67 -0.11
N PRO A 165 16.34 -15.88 -1.21
CA PRO A 165 15.63 -14.60 -1.22
C PRO A 165 14.17 -14.78 -0.85
N MET A 166 13.58 -13.82 -0.09
CA MET A 166 12.19 -13.95 0.34
C MET A 166 11.23 -14.14 -0.84
N ARG A 167 11.42 -13.36 -1.90
CA ARG A 167 10.61 -13.42 -3.14
C ARG A 167 10.62 -14.78 -3.86
N ASP A 168 11.58 -15.65 -3.56
CA ASP A 168 11.69 -16.98 -4.14
C ASP A 168 11.17 -18.07 -3.19
N CYS A 169 10.68 -17.67 -2.00
CA CYS A 169 10.22 -18.58 -0.96
C CYS A 169 8.74 -18.94 -1.13
N THR A 170 8.43 -20.21 -0.88
CA THR A 170 7.06 -20.66 -0.68
C THR A 170 6.50 -20.15 0.66
N GLY A 171 5.19 -20.19 0.83
CA GLY A 171 4.59 -19.85 2.12
C GLY A 171 5.13 -20.66 3.29
N ALA A 172 5.38 -21.96 3.08
CA ALA A 172 5.97 -22.83 4.11
C ALA A 172 7.40 -22.39 4.49
N GLU A 173 8.21 -21.97 3.52
CA GLU A 173 9.57 -21.48 3.77
C GLU A 173 9.55 -20.12 4.50
N ILE A 174 8.64 -19.21 4.14
CA ILE A 174 8.48 -17.94 4.87
C ILE A 174 8.07 -18.17 6.33
N LEU A 175 7.11 -19.07 6.56
CA LEU A 175 6.73 -19.41 7.93
C LEU A 175 7.87 -20.07 8.69
N LYS A 176 8.64 -20.94 8.04
CA LYS A 176 9.84 -21.53 8.66
C LYS A 176 10.83 -20.47 9.08
N GLU A 177 11.16 -19.50 8.22
CA GLU A 177 12.03 -18.38 8.56
C GLU A 177 11.51 -17.63 9.79
N LEU A 178 10.20 -17.33 9.83
CA LEU A 178 9.56 -16.65 10.96
C LEU A 178 9.70 -17.45 12.26
N LEU A 179 9.44 -18.75 12.24
CA LEU A 179 9.54 -19.60 13.43
C LEU A 179 10.97 -19.63 13.99
N HIS A 180 11.96 -19.66 13.12
CA HIS A 180 13.37 -19.57 13.53
C HIS A 180 13.74 -18.19 14.08
N GLN A 181 13.22 -17.10 13.53
CA GLN A 181 13.39 -15.74 14.08
C GLN A 181 12.77 -15.60 15.48
N LEU A 182 11.74 -16.38 15.78
CA LEU A 182 11.08 -16.48 17.09
C LEU A 182 11.77 -17.46 18.04
N HIS A 183 12.78 -18.21 17.59
CA HIS A 183 13.43 -19.31 18.32
C HIS A 183 12.45 -20.43 18.71
N TRP A 184 11.54 -20.79 17.80
CA TRP A 184 10.53 -21.83 17.95
C TRP A 184 10.71 -23.00 16.98
N GLU A 185 11.92 -23.29 16.57
CA GLU A 185 12.24 -24.39 15.66
C GLU A 185 11.82 -25.76 16.21
N GLU A 186 11.85 -25.94 17.53
CA GLU A 186 11.39 -27.16 18.20
C GLU A 186 9.87 -27.40 18.09
N HIS A 187 9.09 -26.33 17.88
CA HIS A 187 7.64 -26.38 17.69
C HIS A 187 7.21 -26.41 16.24
N GLN A 188 8.15 -26.39 15.29
CA GLN A 188 7.85 -26.24 13.87
C GLN A 188 6.89 -27.32 13.36
N GLU A 189 7.09 -28.58 13.70
CA GLU A 189 6.23 -29.68 13.22
C GLU A 189 4.80 -29.54 13.73
N GLU A 190 4.62 -29.22 15.01
CA GLU A 190 3.32 -29.04 15.63
C GLU A 190 2.57 -27.83 15.03
N ILE A 191 3.30 -26.72 14.80
CA ILE A 191 2.72 -25.52 14.19
C ILE A 191 2.33 -25.78 12.75
N MET A 192 3.21 -26.42 11.96
CA MET A 192 2.92 -26.75 10.57
C MET A 192 1.74 -27.71 10.41
N ALA A 193 1.46 -28.57 11.39
CA ALA A 193 0.27 -29.44 11.39
C ALA A 193 -1.04 -28.64 11.53
N ASP A 194 -1.00 -27.47 12.17
CA ASP A 194 -2.15 -26.57 12.33
C ASP A 194 -2.32 -25.60 11.15
N VAL A 195 -1.30 -25.47 10.26
CA VAL A 195 -1.31 -24.52 9.16
C VAL A 195 -2.29 -24.96 8.07
N VAL A 196 -3.26 -24.12 7.77
CA VAL A 196 -4.17 -24.30 6.64
C VAL A 196 -3.55 -23.74 5.36
N ASN A 197 -2.97 -22.54 5.44
CA ASN A 197 -2.28 -21.92 4.32
C ASN A 197 -1.34 -20.80 4.81
N VAL A 198 -0.31 -20.53 4.00
CA VAL A 198 0.49 -19.30 4.07
C VAL A 198 0.54 -18.73 2.66
N ILE A 199 0.02 -17.54 2.48
CA ILE A 199 -0.11 -16.90 1.16
C ILE A 199 0.91 -15.78 1.04
N PRO A 200 2.06 -16.00 0.39
CA PRO A 200 2.94 -14.92 -0.03
C PRO A 200 2.23 -13.99 -1.01
N CYS A 201 2.42 -12.69 -0.86
CA CYS A 201 1.90 -11.67 -1.77
C CYS A 201 3.03 -10.70 -2.11
N MET A 202 3.57 -10.82 -3.33
CA MET A 202 4.55 -9.87 -3.84
C MET A 202 3.83 -8.61 -4.28
N MET A 203 4.21 -7.46 -3.71
CA MET A 203 3.66 -6.14 -3.99
C MET A 203 4.75 -5.23 -4.53
N PRO A 204 4.91 -5.14 -5.86
CA PRO A 204 6.05 -4.48 -6.49
C PRO A 204 6.15 -2.97 -6.20
N TYR A 205 5.01 -2.32 -5.94
CA TYR A 205 4.92 -0.86 -5.85
C TYR A 205 4.30 -0.35 -4.55
N VAL A 206 4.29 -1.18 -3.51
CA VAL A 206 3.61 -0.84 -2.25
C VAL A 206 4.24 0.38 -1.56
N ASP A 207 5.54 0.60 -1.73
CA ASP A 207 6.28 1.76 -1.21
C ASP A 207 6.51 2.85 -2.27
N ALA A 208 5.89 2.74 -3.44
CA ALA A 208 6.06 3.72 -4.52
C ALA A 208 5.76 5.16 -4.06
N GLN A 209 4.75 5.37 -3.21
CA GLN A 209 4.39 6.69 -2.70
C GLN A 209 5.48 7.34 -1.83
N PHE A 210 6.46 6.58 -1.33
CA PHE A 210 7.56 7.10 -0.50
C PHE A 210 8.84 7.39 -1.29
N GLN A 211 8.87 7.09 -2.59
CA GLN A 211 10.05 7.29 -3.40
C GLN A 211 10.50 8.76 -3.46
N PRO A 212 11.81 9.03 -3.49
CA PRO A 212 12.34 10.37 -3.68
C PRO A 212 11.81 11.00 -4.99
N ARG A 213 11.31 12.22 -4.90
CA ARG A 213 10.66 12.91 -6.01
C ARG A 213 10.87 14.42 -5.97
N ALA A 214 10.63 15.09 -7.09
CA ALA A 214 10.42 16.54 -7.14
C ALA A 214 8.97 16.88 -6.73
N MET A 215 8.74 18.13 -6.28
CA MET A 215 7.39 18.57 -5.89
C MET A 215 6.37 18.46 -7.03
N ALA A 216 6.81 18.72 -8.27
CA ALA A 216 5.94 18.68 -9.44
C ALA A 216 5.61 17.25 -9.94
N ASP A 217 6.27 16.22 -9.42
CA ASP A 217 6.01 14.84 -9.83
C ASP A 217 4.63 14.35 -9.37
N ARG A 218 4.11 14.89 -8.26
CA ARG A 218 2.70 14.70 -7.87
C ARG A 218 1.86 15.85 -8.41
N PRO A 219 0.82 15.56 -9.20
CA PRO A 219 -0.10 16.61 -9.65
C PRO A 219 -0.99 17.07 -8.49
N PRO A 220 -1.49 18.30 -8.51
CA PRO A 220 -2.56 18.70 -7.60
C PRO A 220 -3.84 17.89 -7.87
N VAL A 221 -4.67 17.72 -6.86
CA VAL A 221 -5.95 16.98 -6.98
C VAL A 221 -6.81 17.53 -8.13
N VAL A 222 -6.96 18.84 -8.22
CA VAL A 222 -7.59 19.50 -9.36
C VAL A 222 -6.50 20.31 -10.06
N PRO A 223 -6.02 19.86 -11.22
CA PRO A 223 -4.98 20.57 -11.97
C PRO A 223 -5.42 21.97 -12.38
N GLN A 224 -4.46 22.87 -12.49
CA GLN A 224 -4.74 24.25 -12.87
C GLN A 224 -5.46 24.32 -14.23
N GLY A 225 -6.51 25.12 -14.32
CA GLY A 225 -7.33 25.27 -15.53
C GLY A 225 -8.32 24.14 -15.77
N SER A 226 -8.39 23.16 -14.86
CA SER A 226 -9.36 22.07 -15.00
C SER A 226 -10.80 22.57 -14.88
N THR A 227 -11.65 22.11 -15.80
CA THR A 227 -13.10 22.41 -15.81
C THR A 227 -13.93 21.21 -15.35
N ASN A 228 -13.48 19.98 -15.62
CA ASN A 228 -14.21 18.75 -15.30
C ASN A 228 -13.31 17.56 -14.95
N PHE A 229 -12.01 17.80 -14.73
CA PHE A 229 -11.03 16.72 -14.51
C PHE A 229 -10.36 16.86 -13.15
N ALA A 230 -10.23 15.75 -12.42
CA ALA A 230 -9.46 15.67 -11.18
C ALA A 230 -8.68 14.35 -11.13
N MET A 231 -7.62 14.35 -10.32
CA MET A 231 -6.83 13.16 -10.01
C MET A 231 -6.91 12.87 -8.52
N VAL A 232 -7.06 11.59 -8.17
CA VAL A 232 -7.19 11.15 -6.77
C VAL A 232 -6.36 9.89 -6.56
N SER A 233 -5.57 9.84 -5.54
CA SER A 233 -4.84 8.65 -5.04
C SER A 233 -3.84 9.04 -3.96
N GLN A 234 -2.94 8.12 -3.61
CA GLN A 234 -1.72 8.40 -2.83
C GLN A 234 -0.65 9.18 -3.63
N PHE A 235 -0.85 9.41 -4.93
CA PHE A 235 0.11 10.05 -5.83
C PHE A 235 -0.29 11.46 -6.27
N VAL A 236 -1.30 12.08 -5.66
CA VAL A 236 -1.60 13.50 -5.82
C VAL A 236 -0.90 14.32 -4.74
N GLU A 237 -0.72 15.63 -4.94
CA GLU A 237 -0.13 16.52 -3.95
C GLU A 237 -1.21 17.15 -3.05
N ILE A 238 -1.04 16.94 -1.76
CA ILE A 238 -1.79 17.63 -0.71
C ILE A 238 -0.72 18.15 0.27
N PRO A 239 -0.29 19.44 0.18
CA PRO A 239 0.94 19.94 0.80
C PRO A 239 0.89 19.78 2.28
N GLU A 240 0.14 19.70 3.09
CA GLU A 240 0.21 19.64 4.56
C GLU A 240 -0.17 18.28 5.12
N ASP A 241 -0.54 17.34 4.23
CA ASP A 241 -1.01 16.02 4.62
C ASP A 241 0.07 14.95 4.48
N MET A 242 -0.11 13.86 5.19
CA MET A 242 0.81 12.72 5.17
C MET A 242 0.24 11.64 4.24
N VAL A 243 0.94 11.37 3.15
CA VAL A 243 0.64 10.22 2.29
C VAL A 243 0.69 8.92 3.10
N PHE A 244 0.01 7.88 2.67
CA PHE A 244 -0.11 6.57 3.33
C PHE A 244 -1.34 6.40 4.25
N THR A 245 -2.03 7.46 4.60
CA THR A 245 -3.24 7.36 5.42
C THR A 245 -4.51 7.28 4.56
N GLU A 246 -5.54 6.63 5.07
CA GLU A 246 -6.86 6.63 4.41
C GLU A 246 -7.42 8.05 4.30
N GLU A 247 -7.17 8.88 5.32
CA GLU A 247 -7.57 10.29 5.34
C GLU A 247 -7.02 11.08 4.17
N TYR A 248 -5.81 10.77 3.70
CA TYR A 248 -5.22 11.39 2.52
C TYR A 248 -6.09 11.16 1.28
N SER A 249 -6.47 9.90 1.05
CA SER A 249 -7.33 9.52 -0.08
C SER A 249 -8.73 10.12 0.02
N VAL A 250 -9.33 10.12 1.23
CA VAL A 250 -10.63 10.76 1.49
C VAL A 250 -10.56 12.27 1.29
N ARG A 251 -9.46 12.90 1.70
CA ARG A 251 -9.24 14.34 1.51
C ARG A 251 -9.11 14.67 0.02
N ALA A 252 -8.32 13.89 -0.74
CA ALA A 252 -8.22 14.04 -2.18
C ALA A 252 -9.58 13.96 -2.87
N ALA A 253 -10.39 12.95 -2.53
CA ALA A 253 -11.73 12.79 -3.07
C ALA A 253 -12.66 13.98 -2.73
N ARG A 254 -12.60 14.48 -1.49
CA ARG A 254 -13.38 15.68 -1.09
C ARG A 254 -12.92 16.93 -1.83
N ILE A 255 -11.61 17.14 -2.00
CA ILE A 255 -11.08 18.27 -2.77
C ILE A 255 -11.60 18.18 -4.21
N ALA A 256 -11.49 17.01 -4.87
CA ALA A 256 -11.98 16.82 -6.23
C ALA A 256 -13.46 17.16 -6.35
N VAL A 257 -14.32 16.54 -5.53
CA VAL A 257 -15.78 16.70 -5.61
C VAL A 257 -16.20 18.13 -5.23
N TYR A 258 -15.68 18.71 -4.14
CA TYR A 258 -16.10 20.03 -3.72
C TYR A 258 -15.67 21.12 -4.69
N THR A 259 -14.51 20.95 -5.34
CA THR A 259 -14.04 21.90 -6.35
C THR A 259 -14.81 21.77 -7.67
N LEU A 260 -14.95 20.55 -8.21
CA LEU A 260 -15.58 20.36 -9.53
C LEU A 260 -17.08 20.61 -9.54
N PHE A 261 -17.76 20.41 -8.41
CA PHE A 261 -19.21 20.66 -8.28
C PHE A 261 -19.55 21.97 -7.54
N ASP A 262 -18.55 22.82 -7.31
CA ASP A 262 -18.72 24.11 -6.57
C ASP A 262 -19.49 23.93 -5.25
N ILE A 263 -19.15 22.91 -4.49
CA ILE A 263 -19.82 22.61 -3.22
C ILE A 263 -19.22 23.49 -2.12
N PRO A 264 -19.97 24.40 -1.48
CA PRO A 264 -19.45 25.35 -0.50
C PRO A 264 -19.18 24.70 0.88
N LYS A 265 -18.49 23.56 0.89
CA LYS A 265 -18.08 22.86 2.11
C LYS A 265 -16.58 22.97 2.32
N LYS A 266 -16.18 23.23 3.56
CA LYS A 266 -14.76 23.25 3.93
C LYS A 266 -14.20 21.85 4.03
N ILE A 267 -13.01 21.67 3.47
CA ILE A 267 -12.18 20.49 3.73
C ILE A 267 -11.66 20.58 5.17
N CYS A 268 -11.76 19.50 5.91
CA CYS A 268 -11.20 19.44 7.26
C CYS A 268 -9.67 19.69 7.19
N PRO A 269 -9.13 20.68 7.92
CA PRO A 269 -7.72 21.00 7.83
C PRO A 269 -6.86 19.88 8.43
N VAL A 270 -5.63 19.77 7.94
CA VAL A 270 -4.61 18.92 8.59
C VAL A 270 -4.14 19.60 9.87
N THR A 271 -4.07 18.87 10.97
CA THR A 271 -3.59 19.41 12.23
C THR A 271 -2.06 19.52 12.20
N PRO A 272 -1.47 20.72 12.32
CA PRO A 272 -0.02 20.91 12.20
C PRO A 272 0.69 20.54 13.51
N TYR A 273 0.76 19.25 13.83
CA TYR A 273 1.39 18.75 15.07
C TYR A 273 2.85 19.14 15.22
N ASN A 274 3.58 19.30 14.12
CA ASN A 274 4.97 19.77 14.09
C ASN A 274 5.15 21.23 14.56
N LYS A 275 4.06 22.01 14.60
CA LYS A 275 4.04 23.39 15.12
C LYS A 275 3.40 23.49 16.50
N ALA A 276 2.87 22.39 17.05
CA ALA A 276 2.18 22.38 18.33
C ALA A 276 3.17 22.25 19.50
N LEU A 277 3.37 23.33 20.28
CA LEU A 277 4.34 23.38 21.37
C LEU A 277 4.19 22.23 22.39
N LYS A 278 2.95 21.85 22.71
CA LYS A 278 2.65 20.73 23.63
C LYS A 278 3.19 19.39 23.08
N VAL A 279 3.05 19.17 21.77
CA VAL A 279 3.54 17.93 21.11
C VAL A 279 5.06 17.92 21.11
N LEU A 280 5.70 19.04 20.77
CA LEU A 280 7.15 19.17 20.78
C LEU A 280 7.75 18.96 22.19
N LEU A 281 7.13 19.51 23.22
CA LEU A 281 7.56 19.29 24.61
C LEU A 281 7.40 17.83 25.04
N ASN A 282 6.32 17.16 24.64
CA ASN A 282 6.12 15.75 24.94
C ASN A 282 7.13 14.87 24.19
N ALA A 283 7.41 15.17 22.92
CA ALA A 283 8.45 14.49 22.15
C ALA A 283 9.82 14.63 22.82
N ALA A 284 10.22 15.85 23.20
CA ALA A 284 11.46 16.09 23.92
C ALA A 284 11.54 15.30 25.24
N ARG A 285 10.46 15.28 26.04
CA ARG A 285 10.42 14.48 27.27
C ARG A 285 10.59 12.98 27.02
N THR A 286 10.08 12.47 25.92
CA THR A 286 10.18 11.04 25.56
C THR A 286 11.60 10.69 25.08
N MET A 287 12.23 11.60 24.36
CA MET A 287 13.61 11.41 23.86
C MET A 287 14.67 11.41 24.98
N TYR A 288 14.42 12.13 26.06
CA TYR A 288 15.37 12.28 27.18
C TYR A 288 14.96 11.51 28.45
N ARG A 289 14.08 10.53 28.32
CA ARG A 289 13.80 9.50 29.34
C ARG A 289 14.70 8.29 29.13
#